data_65d9e6b018c4027da9edfcbb5307470b
#
_entry.id   65d9e6b018c4027da9edfcbb5307470b
#
_cell.length_a   1.000
_cell.length_b   1.000
_cell.length_c   1.000
_cell.angle_alpha   90.00
_cell.angle_beta   90.00
_cell.angle_gamma   90.00
#
_symmetry.space_group_name_H-M   'P 1'
#
loop_
_entity.id
_entity.type
_entity.pdbx_description
1 polymer ?
#
loop_
_entity_poly.entity_id
_entity_poly.type
_entity_poly.pdbx_seq_one_letter_code
_entity_poly.pdbx_strand_id
1 'polypeptide(L)'
;MTTQTPGTTPAEVSDFYDVYNSLLRKYWDDNFHFGYWQDEADDSSIAVATDRFTDIMISKLPVGPGARVLDVGCGIGKPALRLAQQTGATVVGISINQQQIDEGNARAVAEGLADRVSFQQANALELPFEDGSFDAVLAFESICHMPRLPALKEMSRVLVPGGRIALTDLIKIEDPDGTAAAAGFQSQALVRYSDYPALTAAAGVEIDELIDVSAHTKRTYAAMAEGISRGTDEIVEKFGPGVVNVLQAVAAPLGPAASVGCLIMAGHRAA
;
A
#
# COMPACT_ATOMS: atom_id res chain seq x y z
N MET A 1 -15.97 -18.38 23.62
CA MET A 1 -15.05 -18.83 22.59
C MET A 1 -15.16 -17.82 21.47
N THR A 2 -14.27 -16.83 21.44
CA THR A 2 -14.18 -15.84 20.38
C THR A 2 -13.55 -16.51 19.16
N THR A 3 -14.34 -16.74 18.13
CA THR A 3 -13.85 -17.18 16.82
C THR A 3 -13.04 -16.02 16.23
N GLN A 4 -11.71 -16.02 16.42
CA GLN A 4 -10.83 -15.22 15.62
C GLN A 4 -11.00 -15.67 14.16
N THR A 5 -11.44 -14.77 13.29
CA THR A 5 -11.28 -14.95 11.86
C THR A 5 -9.78 -15.14 11.60
N PRO A 6 -9.34 -16.15 10.82
CA PRO A 6 -7.93 -16.35 10.56
C PRO A 6 -7.39 -15.06 9.90
N GLY A 7 -6.60 -14.30 10.64
CA GLY A 7 -5.86 -13.18 10.09
C GLY A 7 -4.77 -13.73 9.19
N THR A 8 -4.51 -13.07 8.08
CA THR A 8 -3.43 -13.41 7.16
C THR A 8 -2.10 -13.25 7.88
N THR A 9 -1.27 -14.28 7.85
CA THR A 9 0.06 -14.23 8.45
C THR A 9 1.06 -13.52 7.52
N PRO A 10 2.16 -12.94 8.05
CA PRO A 10 3.22 -12.37 7.22
C PRO A 10 3.76 -13.34 6.16
N ALA A 11 3.88 -14.63 6.50
CA ALA A 11 4.33 -15.66 5.56
C ALA A 11 3.35 -15.82 4.38
N GLU A 12 2.05 -15.90 4.64
CA GLU A 12 1.03 -16.01 3.59
C GLU A 12 1.01 -14.79 2.66
N VAL A 13 1.26 -13.58 3.19
CA VAL A 13 1.40 -12.37 2.38
C VAL A 13 2.65 -12.44 1.50
N SER A 14 3.80 -12.86 2.06
CA SER A 14 5.04 -13.03 1.32
C SER A 14 4.89 -14.05 0.18
N ASP A 15 4.34 -15.23 0.47
CA ASP A 15 4.13 -16.31 -0.49
C ASP A 15 3.21 -15.86 -1.65
N PHE A 16 2.18 -15.06 -1.34
CA PHE A 16 1.32 -14.49 -2.37
C PHE A 16 2.12 -13.62 -3.34
N TYR A 17 2.93 -12.70 -2.84
CA TYR A 17 3.73 -11.82 -3.69
C TYR A 17 4.82 -12.59 -4.45
N ASP A 18 5.43 -13.64 -3.90
CA ASP A 18 6.40 -14.49 -4.61
C ASP A 18 5.80 -15.12 -5.87
N VAL A 19 4.55 -15.58 -5.77
CA VAL A 19 3.86 -16.19 -6.90
C VAL A 19 3.37 -15.15 -7.90
N TYR A 20 2.79 -14.03 -7.43
CA TYR A 20 2.03 -13.10 -8.27
C TYR A 20 2.80 -11.86 -8.72
N ASN A 21 3.96 -11.54 -8.13
CA ASN A 21 4.75 -10.34 -8.47
C ASN A 21 4.93 -10.15 -9.98
N SER A 22 5.38 -11.18 -10.69
CA SER A 22 5.65 -11.09 -12.12
C SER A 22 4.39 -10.84 -12.97
N LEU A 23 3.24 -11.34 -12.51
CA LEU A 23 1.94 -11.15 -13.17
C LEU A 23 1.37 -9.77 -12.87
N LEU A 24 1.40 -9.35 -11.61
CA LEU A 24 0.92 -8.04 -11.19
C LEU A 24 1.67 -6.93 -11.93
N ARG A 25 3.00 -7.04 -12.05
CA ARG A 25 3.82 -6.08 -12.79
C ARG A 25 3.41 -5.95 -14.24
N LYS A 26 3.14 -7.06 -14.89
CA LYS A 26 2.81 -7.07 -16.31
C LYS A 26 1.41 -6.55 -16.61
N TYR A 27 0.44 -6.85 -15.76
CA TYR A 27 -0.97 -6.60 -16.01
C TYR A 27 -1.58 -5.48 -15.18
N TRP A 28 -0.86 -5.03 -14.16
CA TRP A 28 -1.23 -3.89 -13.36
C TRP A 28 -0.23 -2.74 -13.58
N ASP A 29 0.79 -2.65 -12.72
CA ASP A 29 1.92 -1.72 -12.82
C ASP A 29 2.99 -2.10 -11.78
N ASP A 30 4.19 -1.55 -11.92
CA ASP A 30 5.29 -1.69 -10.94
C ASP A 30 4.99 -1.04 -9.57
N ASN A 31 3.95 -0.21 -9.47
CA ASN A 31 3.58 0.42 -8.21
C ASN A 31 2.87 -0.51 -7.21
N PHE A 32 2.16 -1.52 -7.65
CA PHE A 32 1.35 -2.47 -6.84
C PHE A 32 0.32 -1.79 -5.91
N HIS A 33 -0.12 -0.59 -6.22
CA HIS A 33 -1.16 0.14 -5.51
C HIS A 33 -2.18 0.72 -6.49
N PHE A 34 -3.27 1.26 -5.96
CA PHE A 34 -4.33 1.82 -6.78
C PHE A 34 -3.85 3.00 -7.61
N GLY A 35 -4.52 3.20 -8.75
CA GLY A 35 -4.44 4.42 -9.50
C GLY A 35 -5.41 5.48 -8.94
N TYR A 36 -5.11 6.73 -9.20
CA TYR A 36 -5.97 7.86 -8.88
C TYR A 36 -6.39 8.58 -10.17
N TRP A 37 -7.66 8.52 -10.51
CA TRP A 37 -8.27 9.26 -11.62
C TRP A 37 -8.97 10.50 -11.07
N GLN A 38 -8.77 11.65 -11.73
CA GLN A 38 -9.28 12.94 -11.25
C GLN A 38 -10.82 12.97 -11.25
N ASP A 39 -11.42 12.43 -12.30
CA ASP A 39 -12.86 12.34 -12.48
C ASP A 39 -13.23 11.22 -13.47
N GLU A 40 -14.50 11.14 -13.85
CA GLU A 40 -15.00 10.14 -14.79
C GLU A 40 -14.53 10.35 -16.23
N ALA A 41 -14.14 11.56 -16.62
CA ALA A 41 -13.63 11.90 -17.95
C ALA A 41 -12.11 11.68 -18.07
N ASP A 42 -11.40 11.44 -16.97
CA ASP A 42 -9.96 11.17 -16.97
C ASP A 42 -9.67 9.83 -17.63
N ASP A 43 -9.11 9.83 -18.82
CA ASP A 43 -8.77 8.64 -19.63
C ASP A 43 -7.32 8.17 -19.43
N SER A 44 -6.65 8.65 -18.38
CA SER A 44 -5.28 8.25 -18.07
C SER A 44 -5.14 6.73 -17.95
N SER A 45 -3.99 6.22 -18.42
CA SER A 45 -3.61 4.83 -18.24
C SER A 45 -3.41 4.50 -16.75
N ILE A 46 -3.43 3.21 -16.41
CA ILE A 46 -3.16 2.76 -15.04
C ILE A 46 -1.80 3.24 -14.55
N ALA A 47 -0.76 3.21 -15.39
CA ALA A 47 0.58 3.68 -15.02
C ALA A 47 0.61 5.18 -14.67
N VAL A 48 -0.11 6.02 -15.42
CA VAL A 48 -0.24 7.46 -15.12
C VAL A 48 -1.04 7.68 -13.84
N ALA A 49 -2.11 6.91 -13.64
CA ALA A 49 -2.96 7.03 -12.47
C ALA A 49 -2.26 6.57 -11.18
N THR A 50 -1.44 5.50 -11.23
CA THR A 50 -0.64 5.03 -10.09
C THR A 50 0.47 6.02 -9.76
N ASP A 51 1.20 6.54 -10.76
CA ASP A 51 2.21 7.58 -10.54
C ASP A 51 1.61 8.85 -9.93
N ARG A 52 0.43 9.26 -10.39
CA ARG A 52 -0.31 10.40 -9.80
C ARG A 52 -0.67 10.15 -8.34
N PHE A 53 -1.12 8.94 -8.00
CA PHE A 53 -1.44 8.63 -6.61
C PHE A 53 -0.19 8.66 -5.73
N THR A 54 0.95 8.16 -6.24
CA THR A 54 2.25 8.31 -5.57
C THR A 54 2.59 9.79 -5.33
N ASP A 55 2.42 10.66 -6.32
CA ASP A 55 2.67 12.10 -6.17
C ASP A 55 1.76 12.75 -5.13
N ILE A 56 0.49 12.37 -5.09
CA ILE A 56 -0.45 12.81 -4.05
C ILE A 56 0.06 12.40 -2.67
N MET A 57 0.48 11.16 -2.49
CA MET A 57 0.98 10.67 -1.20
C MET A 57 2.28 11.37 -0.79
N ILE A 58 3.21 11.59 -1.71
CA ILE A 58 4.44 12.36 -1.46
C ILE A 58 4.09 13.79 -1.01
N SER A 59 3.09 14.43 -1.62
CA SER A 59 2.68 15.79 -1.26
C SER A 59 2.16 15.93 0.18
N LYS A 60 1.75 14.81 0.82
CA LYS A 60 1.32 14.79 2.23
C LYS A 60 2.49 14.77 3.21
N LEU A 61 3.70 14.53 2.72
CA LEU A 61 4.94 14.48 3.50
C LEU A 61 5.81 15.68 3.14
N PRO A 62 5.74 16.80 3.88
CA PRO A 62 6.56 17.99 3.62
C PRO A 62 7.99 17.76 4.10
N VAL A 63 8.71 16.89 3.40
CA VAL A 63 10.11 16.53 3.65
C VAL A 63 11.00 17.05 2.54
N GLY A 64 12.29 17.18 2.82
CA GLY A 64 13.30 17.66 1.89
C GLY A 64 14.67 17.06 2.16
N PRO A 65 15.75 17.62 1.55
CA PRO A 65 17.10 17.15 1.78
C PRO A 65 17.45 17.15 3.28
N GLY A 66 18.04 16.04 3.74
CA GLY A 66 18.39 15.83 5.15
C GLY A 66 17.31 15.14 5.98
N ALA A 67 16.05 15.10 5.52
CA ALA A 67 15.01 14.33 6.16
C ALA A 67 15.19 12.82 5.93
N ARG A 68 14.79 12.02 6.92
CA ARG A 68 14.81 10.56 6.88
C ARG A 68 13.39 10.00 6.89
N VAL A 69 13.02 9.29 5.85
CA VAL A 69 11.67 8.74 5.64
C VAL A 69 11.70 7.22 5.72
N LEU A 70 10.73 6.63 6.42
CA LEU A 70 10.47 5.19 6.41
C LEU A 70 9.28 4.89 5.48
N ASP A 71 9.48 4.00 4.51
CA ASP A 71 8.41 3.45 3.66
C ASP A 71 8.05 2.04 4.15
N VAL A 72 6.88 1.91 4.77
CA VAL A 72 6.40 0.68 5.41
C VAL A 72 5.59 -0.15 4.43
N GLY A 73 6.11 -1.31 4.05
CA GLY A 73 5.52 -2.16 3.02
C GLY A 73 5.82 -1.62 1.62
N CYS A 74 7.09 -1.29 1.39
CA CYS A 74 7.59 -0.60 0.19
C CYS A 74 7.43 -1.36 -1.14
N GLY A 75 7.00 -2.64 -1.11
CA GLY A 75 7.00 -3.47 -2.30
C GLY A 75 8.38 -3.49 -2.97
N ILE A 76 8.43 -3.33 -4.28
CA ILE A 76 9.68 -3.26 -5.07
C ILE A 76 10.28 -1.85 -5.14
N GLY A 77 9.80 -0.93 -4.30
CA GLY A 77 10.45 0.35 -4.02
C GLY A 77 10.12 1.52 -4.95
N LYS A 78 9.21 1.39 -5.93
CA LYS A 78 8.93 2.47 -6.88
C LYS A 78 8.47 3.77 -6.21
N PRO A 79 7.52 3.77 -5.25
CA PRO A 79 7.14 4.98 -4.50
C PRO A 79 8.30 5.59 -3.69
N ALA A 80 9.13 4.75 -3.03
CA ALA A 80 10.28 5.21 -2.26
C ALA A 80 11.33 5.92 -3.12
N LEU A 81 11.66 5.34 -4.29
CA LEU A 81 12.58 5.93 -5.26
C LEU A 81 12.06 7.28 -5.76
N ARG A 82 10.77 7.33 -6.15
CA ARG A 82 10.12 8.57 -6.60
C ARG A 82 10.10 9.65 -5.51
N LEU A 83 9.83 9.28 -4.26
CA LEU A 83 9.90 10.19 -3.11
C LEU A 83 11.30 10.78 -2.96
N ALA A 84 12.33 9.93 -2.96
CA ALA A 84 13.72 10.39 -2.83
C ALA A 84 14.15 11.30 -4.00
N GLN A 85 13.73 11.00 -5.23
CA GLN A 85 14.00 11.83 -6.40
C GLN A 85 13.36 13.22 -6.30
N GLN A 86 12.09 13.27 -5.89
CA GLN A 86 11.35 14.53 -5.83
C GLN A 86 11.75 15.43 -4.66
N THR A 87 12.08 14.82 -3.52
CA THR A 87 12.29 15.58 -2.27
C THR A 87 13.75 15.73 -1.87
N GLY A 88 14.63 14.87 -2.36
CA GLY A 88 16.01 14.79 -1.88
C GLY A 88 16.17 14.14 -0.49
N ALA A 89 15.11 13.62 0.09
CA ALA A 89 15.15 12.91 1.37
C ALA A 89 15.88 11.58 1.27
N THR A 90 16.37 11.06 2.40
CA THR A 90 16.85 9.68 2.52
C THR A 90 15.68 8.78 2.86
N VAL A 91 15.51 7.68 2.14
CA VAL A 91 14.39 6.75 2.32
C VAL A 91 14.90 5.36 2.70
N VAL A 92 14.31 4.80 3.73
CA VAL A 92 14.48 3.38 4.09
C VAL A 92 13.15 2.70 3.84
N GLY A 93 13.12 1.75 2.89
CA GLY A 93 11.93 0.93 2.63
C GLY A 93 12.02 -0.41 3.37
N ILE A 94 10.89 -0.89 3.87
CA ILE A 94 10.81 -2.22 4.47
C ILE A 94 9.71 -3.05 3.84
N SER A 95 9.97 -4.34 3.69
CA SER A 95 9.00 -5.38 3.34
C SER A 95 9.32 -6.66 4.10
N ILE A 96 8.33 -7.52 4.29
CA ILE A 96 8.53 -8.89 4.79
C ILE A 96 9.03 -9.84 3.70
N ASN A 97 8.95 -9.44 2.43
CA ASN A 97 9.34 -10.24 1.27
C ASN A 97 10.77 -9.90 0.82
N GLN A 98 11.70 -10.86 0.96
CA GLN A 98 13.10 -10.65 0.62
C GLN A 98 13.32 -10.40 -0.86
N GLN A 99 12.55 -11.03 -1.75
CA GLN A 99 12.68 -10.82 -3.20
C GLN A 99 12.35 -9.37 -3.60
N GLN A 100 11.32 -8.78 -2.98
CA GLN A 100 11.00 -7.36 -3.16
C GLN A 100 12.13 -6.45 -2.69
N ILE A 101 12.76 -6.77 -1.58
CA ILE A 101 13.90 -6.02 -1.03
C ILE A 101 15.11 -6.08 -1.97
N ASP A 102 15.45 -7.27 -2.46
CA ASP A 102 16.58 -7.45 -3.38
C ASP A 102 16.35 -6.67 -4.69
N GLU A 103 15.13 -6.71 -5.20
CA GLU A 103 14.76 -5.96 -6.40
C GLU A 103 14.76 -4.45 -6.16
N GLY A 104 14.22 -3.97 -5.04
CA GLY A 104 14.23 -2.55 -4.68
C GLY A 104 15.67 -2.01 -4.59
N ASN A 105 16.57 -2.73 -3.95
CA ASN A 105 17.98 -2.35 -3.88
C ASN A 105 18.66 -2.35 -5.26
N ALA A 106 18.37 -3.33 -6.10
CA ALA A 106 18.89 -3.36 -7.48
C ALA A 106 18.39 -2.15 -8.29
N ARG A 107 17.12 -1.75 -8.13
CA ARG A 107 16.56 -0.54 -8.73
C ARG A 107 17.23 0.72 -8.22
N ALA A 108 17.43 0.86 -6.90
CA ALA A 108 18.12 2.01 -6.32
C ALA A 108 19.52 2.19 -6.93
N VAL A 109 20.25 1.11 -7.15
CA VAL A 109 21.54 1.15 -7.84
C VAL A 109 21.38 1.57 -9.30
N ALA A 110 20.45 0.95 -10.03
CA ALA A 110 20.23 1.23 -11.46
C ALA A 110 19.81 2.68 -11.73
N GLU A 111 19.07 3.30 -10.81
CA GLU A 111 18.61 4.69 -10.89
C GLU A 111 19.57 5.70 -10.26
N GLY A 112 20.73 5.25 -9.74
CA GLY A 112 21.75 6.12 -9.12
C GLY A 112 21.29 6.73 -7.79
N LEU A 113 20.43 6.04 -7.05
CA LEU A 113 19.86 6.48 -5.77
C LEU A 113 20.34 5.67 -4.57
N ALA A 114 21.27 4.74 -4.75
CA ALA A 114 21.74 3.84 -3.68
C ALA A 114 22.42 4.57 -2.50
N ASP A 115 22.82 5.81 -2.67
CA ASP A 115 23.32 6.70 -1.60
C ASP A 115 22.21 7.28 -0.70
N ARG A 116 20.96 7.28 -1.17
CA ARG A 116 19.80 7.88 -0.49
C ARG A 116 18.65 6.92 -0.24
N VAL A 117 18.54 5.83 -1.00
CA VAL A 117 17.46 4.86 -0.86
C VAL A 117 18.03 3.48 -0.59
N SER A 118 17.55 2.85 0.46
CA SER A 118 17.91 1.47 0.81
C SER A 118 16.67 0.70 1.23
N PHE A 119 16.70 -0.60 0.99
CA PHE A 119 15.60 -1.49 1.36
C PHE A 119 16.13 -2.61 2.25
N GLN A 120 15.35 -2.99 3.27
CA GLN A 120 15.68 -4.09 4.18
C GLN A 120 14.45 -4.90 4.55
N GLN A 121 14.63 -6.20 4.78
CA GLN A 121 13.56 -7.05 5.25
C GLN A 121 13.26 -6.73 6.72
N ALA A 122 12.00 -6.40 7.02
CA ALA A 122 11.54 -6.15 8.38
C ALA A 122 10.03 -6.36 8.53
N ASN A 123 9.60 -6.64 9.77
CA ASN A 123 8.20 -6.70 10.15
C ASN A 123 7.73 -5.34 10.68
N ALA A 124 6.69 -4.78 10.09
CA ALA A 124 6.10 -3.50 10.50
C ALA A 124 5.47 -3.53 11.90
N LEU A 125 5.23 -4.71 12.46
CA LEU A 125 4.70 -4.88 13.82
C LEU A 125 5.80 -4.89 14.90
N GLU A 126 7.08 -4.90 14.49
CA GLU A 126 8.26 -4.87 15.34
C GLU A 126 9.41 -4.25 14.54
N LEU A 127 9.36 -2.93 14.39
CA LEU A 127 10.32 -2.19 13.56
C LEU A 127 11.72 -2.20 14.20
N PRO A 128 12.78 -2.60 13.45
CA PRO A 128 14.14 -2.69 13.97
C PRO A 128 14.83 -1.31 13.98
N PHE A 129 14.10 -0.29 14.42
CA PHE A 129 14.59 1.09 14.48
C PHE A 129 14.36 1.68 15.87
N GLU A 130 15.21 2.60 16.25
CA GLU A 130 15.09 3.34 17.50
C GLU A 130 13.88 4.29 17.48
N ASP A 131 13.38 4.63 18.67
CA ASP A 131 12.34 5.64 18.84
C ASP A 131 12.81 6.98 18.28
N GLY A 132 11.92 7.66 17.55
CA GLY A 132 12.22 8.98 17.02
C GLY A 132 13.39 9.01 16.02
N SER A 133 13.54 7.96 15.21
CA SER A 133 14.62 7.85 14.22
C SER A 133 14.24 8.28 12.81
N PHE A 134 12.98 8.69 12.58
CA PHE A 134 12.48 9.15 11.29
C PHE A 134 11.71 10.46 11.40
N ASP A 135 11.87 11.33 10.40
CA ASP A 135 11.11 12.57 10.26
C ASP A 135 9.73 12.34 9.66
N ALA A 136 9.59 11.30 8.82
CA ALA A 136 8.32 10.93 8.23
C ALA A 136 8.19 9.42 8.00
N VAL A 137 6.93 8.96 7.94
CA VAL A 137 6.53 7.58 7.59
C VAL A 137 5.53 7.64 6.45
N LEU A 138 5.78 6.83 5.42
CA LEU A 138 4.84 6.48 4.36
C LEU A 138 4.38 5.03 4.56
N ALA A 139 3.08 4.76 4.44
CA ALA A 139 2.53 3.39 4.39
C ALA A 139 1.49 3.31 3.27
N PHE A 140 1.96 3.07 2.04
CA PHE A 140 1.14 3.14 0.86
C PHE A 140 0.53 1.77 0.53
N GLU A 141 -0.77 1.62 0.77
CA GLU A 141 -1.56 0.38 0.60
C GLU A 141 -0.95 -0.88 1.24
N SER A 142 -0.23 -0.69 2.33
CA SER A 142 0.46 -1.77 3.02
C SER A 142 -0.21 -2.12 4.36
N ILE A 143 -0.77 -1.13 5.05
CA ILE A 143 -1.38 -1.31 6.37
C ILE A 143 -2.60 -2.25 6.34
N CYS A 144 -3.24 -2.41 5.18
CA CYS A 144 -4.35 -3.34 4.97
C CYS A 144 -3.96 -4.82 5.21
N HIS A 145 -2.68 -5.15 5.12
CA HIS A 145 -2.16 -6.50 5.33
C HIS A 145 -1.81 -6.82 6.79
N MET A 146 -1.92 -5.85 7.69
CA MET A 146 -1.46 -5.99 9.08
C MET A 146 -2.50 -5.48 10.08
N PRO A 147 -2.46 -5.91 11.36
CA PRO A 147 -3.27 -5.32 12.43
C PRO A 147 -2.97 -3.83 12.54
N ARG A 148 -3.98 -2.96 12.25
CA ARG A 148 -3.78 -1.51 12.11
C ARG A 148 -3.19 -0.85 13.34
N LEU A 149 -3.79 -1.10 14.52
CA LEU A 149 -3.35 -0.41 15.74
C LEU A 149 -1.91 -0.77 16.17
N PRO A 150 -1.48 -2.05 16.18
CA PRO A 150 -0.06 -2.37 16.40
C PRO A 150 0.88 -1.72 15.39
N ALA A 151 0.55 -1.76 14.10
CA ALA A 151 1.36 -1.14 13.04
C ALA A 151 1.46 0.38 13.21
N LEU A 152 0.34 1.08 13.46
CA LEU A 152 0.32 2.51 13.72
C LEU A 152 1.14 2.91 14.96
N LYS A 153 1.13 2.09 16.02
CA LYS A 153 1.96 2.32 17.22
C LYS A 153 3.45 2.25 16.90
N GLU A 154 3.88 1.26 16.13
CA GLU A 154 5.28 1.15 15.71
C GLU A 154 5.70 2.29 14.78
N MET A 155 4.84 2.65 13.80
CA MET A 155 5.08 3.81 12.94
C MET A 155 5.18 5.10 13.76
N SER A 156 4.30 5.30 14.73
CA SER A 156 4.35 6.45 15.64
C SER A 156 5.60 6.44 16.52
N ARG A 157 6.00 5.29 17.06
CA ARG A 157 7.18 5.15 17.92
C ARG A 157 8.45 5.62 17.22
N VAL A 158 8.63 5.20 15.97
CA VAL A 158 9.85 5.52 15.19
C VAL A 158 9.88 6.96 14.66
N LEU A 159 8.75 7.66 14.63
CA LEU A 159 8.71 9.08 14.26
C LEU A 159 9.28 9.97 15.36
N VAL A 160 9.98 11.02 15.00
CA VAL A 160 10.28 12.13 15.92
C VAL A 160 8.99 12.79 16.42
N PRO A 161 8.95 13.44 17.60
CA PRO A 161 7.78 14.25 17.99
C PRO A 161 7.44 15.27 16.90
N GLY A 162 6.16 15.32 16.48
CA GLY A 162 5.71 16.13 15.34
C GLY A 162 6.08 15.59 13.97
N GLY A 163 6.77 14.44 13.90
CA GLY A 163 7.12 13.77 12.64
C GLY A 163 5.86 13.37 11.84
N ARG A 164 5.96 13.40 10.53
CA ARG A 164 4.83 13.26 9.59
C ARG A 164 4.51 11.81 9.28
N ILE A 165 3.24 11.52 9.10
CA ILE A 165 2.77 10.21 8.61
C ILE A 165 1.76 10.41 7.49
N ALA A 166 1.90 9.66 6.40
CA ALA A 166 0.89 9.55 5.37
C ALA A 166 0.67 8.07 5.04
N LEU A 167 -0.58 7.67 4.96
CA LEU A 167 -0.95 6.30 4.58
C LEU A 167 -2.21 6.27 3.74
N THR A 168 -2.37 5.17 3.00
CA THR A 168 -3.65 4.76 2.43
C THR A 168 -4.05 3.42 3.03
N ASP A 169 -5.34 3.20 3.15
CA ASP A 169 -5.89 1.93 3.62
C ASP A 169 -7.17 1.57 2.86
N LEU A 170 -7.42 0.28 2.80
CA LEU A 170 -8.68 -0.25 2.30
C LEU A 170 -9.75 -0.12 3.38
N ILE A 171 -10.87 0.47 3.01
CA ILE A 171 -12.01 0.68 3.91
C ILE A 171 -13.24 -0.07 3.44
N LYS A 172 -14.08 -0.43 4.42
CA LYS A 172 -15.41 -0.93 4.15
C LYS A 172 -16.32 0.24 3.77
N ILE A 173 -16.83 0.22 2.54
CA ILE A 173 -17.94 1.09 2.13
C ILE A 173 -19.23 0.48 2.71
N GLU A 174 -20.12 1.32 3.23
CA GLU A 174 -21.41 0.84 3.70
C GLU A 174 -22.20 0.25 2.53
N ASP A 175 -22.55 -1.00 2.68
CA ASP A 175 -23.41 -1.74 1.76
C ASP A 175 -24.75 -1.97 2.46
N PRO A 176 -25.77 -1.12 2.19
CA PRO A 176 -27.06 -1.24 2.84
C PRO A 176 -27.76 -2.58 2.56
N ASP A 177 -27.43 -3.22 1.45
CA ASP A 177 -28.08 -4.46 0.99
C ASP A 177 -27.32 -5.73 1.41
N GLY A 178 -26.12 -5.59 2.04
CA GLY A 178 -25.32 -6.71 2.56
C GLY A 178 -24.82 -7.70 1.51
N THR A 179 -24.80 -7.29 0.25
CA THR A 179 -24.45 -8.15 -0.90
C THR A 179 -22.95 -8.19 -1.22
N ALA A 180 -22.18 -7.34 -0.56
CA ALA A 180 -20.76 -7.21 -0.84
C ALA A 180 -19.97 -8.41 -0.34
N ALA A 181 -19.32 -9.09 -1.25
CA ALA A 181 -18.35 -10.13 -0.93
C ALA A 181 -17.19 -9.54 -0.13
N ALA A 182 -16.76 -10.24 0.92
CA ALA A 182 -15.54 -9.89 1.65
C ALA A 182 -14.37 -9.85 0.67
N ALA A 183 -13.54 -8.83 0.76
CA ALA A 183 -12.33 -8.73 -0.07
C ALA A 183 -11.48 -9.99 0.15
N GLY A 184 -11.38 -10.83 -0.87
CA GLY A 184 -10.61 -12.07 -0.84
C GLY A 184 -9.10 -11.86 -0.99
N PHE A 185 -8.66 -10.62 -0.94
CA PHE A 185 -7.24 -10.27 -0.96
C PHE A 185 -6.67 -10.50 0.44
N GLN A 186 -5.46 -11.01 0.55
CA GLN A 186 -4.68 -11.30 1.78
C GLN A 186 -4.66 -10.14 2.79
N SER A 187 -5.85 -9.57 3.09
CA SER A 187 -6.02 -8.39 3.93
C SER A 187 -6.60 -8.76 5.29
N GLN A 188 -6.27 -7.97 6.31
CA GLN A 188 -6.98 -7.98 7.58
C GLN A 188 -8.44 -7.53 7.36
N ALA A 189 -9.31 -7.76 8.35
CA ALA A 189 -10.68 -7.27 8.29
C ALA A 189 -10.70 -5.77 7.94
N LEU A 190 -11.55 -5.39 6.97
CA LEU A 190 -11.68 -4.00 6.57
C LEU A 190 -12.19 -3.15 7.74
N VAL A 191 -11.59 -1.99 7.91
CA VAL A 191 -12.02 -0.96 8.85
C VAL A 191 -12.98 0.00 8.17
N ARG A 192 -13.77 0.73 8.97
CA ARG A 192 -14.60 1.82 8.45
C ARG A 192 -13.79 3.11 8.42
N TYR A 193 -14.14 4.02 7.52
CA TYR A 193 -13.61 5.38 7.51
C TYR A 193 -13.74 6.05 8.89
N SER A 194 -14.89 5.87 9.55
CA SER A 194 -15.20 6.42 10.89
C SER A 194 -14.34 5.85 12.02
N ASP A 195 -13.65 4.73 11.83
CA ASP A 195 -12.84 4.11 12.87
C ASP A 195 -11.44 4.75 12.97
N TYR A 196 -10.99 5.44 11.91
CA TYR A 196 -9.64 6.01 11.82
C TYR A 196 -9.29 7.01 12.92
N PRO A 197 -10.15 7.96 13.30
CA PRO A 197 -9.83 8.90 14.39
C PRO A 197 -9.53 8.21 15.73
N ALA A 198 -10.23 7.12 16.03
CA ALA A 198 -9.99 6.37 17.25
C ALA A 198 -8.70 5.53 17.16
N LEU A 199 -8.42 4.93 16.01
CA LEU A 199 -7.20 4.14 15.77
C LEU A 199 -5.94 5.01 15.86
N THR A 200 -5.93 6.15 15.20
CA THR A 200 -4.78 7.06 15.18
C THR A 200 -4.53 7.69 16.55
N ALA A 201 -5.59 8.14 17.24
CA ALA A 201 -5.49 8.67 18.60
C ALA A 201 -4.91 7.62 19.57
N ALA A 202 -5.35 6.35 19.47
CA ALA A 202 -4.81 5.25 20.29
C ALA A 202 -3.34 4.90 19.97
N ALA A 203 -2.84 5.32 18.81
CA ALA A 203 -1.44 5.18 18.39
C ALA A 203 -0.59 6.43 18.66
N GLY A 204 -1.17 7.50 19.23
CA GLY A 204 -0.46 8.77 19.45
C GLY A 204 -0.22 9.56 18.16
N VAL A 205 -1.11 9.43 17.18
CA VAL A 205 -1.09 10.17 15.91
C VAL A 205 -2.28 11.12 15.85
N GLU A 206 -2.02 12.38 15.58
CA GLU A 206 -3.03 13.39 15.30
C GLU A 206 -3.27 13.49 13.79
N ILE A 207 -4.54 13.49 13.39
CA ILE A 207 -4.95 13.58 11.99
C ILE A 207 -5.00 15.05 11.57
N ASP A 208 -4.29 15.40 10.50
CA ASP A 208 -4.41 16.68 9.82
C ASP A 208 -5.41 16.58 8.66
N GLU A 209 -5.45 15.44 7.98
CA GLU A 209 -6.31 15.21 6.83
C GLU A 209 -6.75 13.74 6.77
N LEU A 210 -8.04 13.52 6.55
CA LEU A 210 -8.62 12.20 6.32
C LEU A 210 -9.60 12.32 5.15
N ILE A 211 -9.33 11.60 4.05
CA ILE A 211 -10.08 11.74 2.80
C ILE A 211 -10.53 10.37 2.31
N ASP A 212 -11.80 10.22 2.00
CA ASP A 212 -12.30 9.08 1.21
C ASP A 212 -12.02 9.35 -0.28
N VAL A 213 -11.15 8.52 -0.87
CA VAL A 213 -10.77 8.60 -2.28
C VAL A 213 -11.34 7.45 -3.10
N SER A 214 -12.32 6.74 -2.58
CA SER A 214 -12.93 5.57 -3.22
C SER A 214 -13.42 5.86 -4.64
N ALA A 215 -14.02 7.03 -4.86
CA ALA A 215 -14.49 7.45 -6.16
C ALA A 215 -13.36 7.56 -7.21
N HIS A 216 -12.17 7.97 -6.75
CA HIS A 216 -10.99 8.17 -7.59
C HIS A 216 -10.20 6.89 -7.86
N THR A 217 -10.35 5.86 -7.00
CA THR A 217 -9.54 4.63 -7.09
C THR A 217 -10.30 3.43 -7.67
N LYS A 218 -11.63 3.48 -7.71
CA LYS A 218 -12.51 2.37 -8.13
C LYS A 218 -12.18 1.80 -9.52
N ARG A 219 -11.62 2.59 -10.43
CA ARG A 219 -11.26 2.14 -11.79
C ARG A 219 -10.06 1.19 -11.83
N THR A 220 -9.24 1.15 -10.77
CA THR A 220 -8.09 0.24 -10.67
C THR A 220 -8.53 -1.21 -10.91
N TYR A 221 -9.64 -1.60 -10.34
CA TYR A 221 -10.16 -2.97 -10.44
C TYR A 221 -10.56 -3.37 -11.86
N ALA A 222 -11.21 -2.45 -12.55
CA ALA A 222 -11.57 -2.69 -13.97
C ALA A 222 -10.31 -2.80 -14.83
N ALA A 223 -9.31 -1.95 -14.57
CA ALA A 223 -8.02 -1.99 -15.28
C ALA A 223 -7.25 -3.30 -15.00
N MET A 224 -7.25 -3.78 -13.76
CA MET A 224 -6.68 -5.08 -13.40
C MET A 224 -7.39 -6.23 -14.09
N ALA A 225 -8.71 -6.29 -14.02
CA ALA A 225 -9.52 -7.35 -14.64
C ALA A 225 -9.30 -7.40 -16.16
N GLU A 226 -9.23 -6.24 -16.81
CA GLU A 226 -8.93 -6.13 -18.24
C GLU A 226 -7.50 -6.60 -18.56
N GLY A 227 -6.50 -6.22 -17.73
CA GLY A 227 -5.12 -6.68 -17.87
C GLY A 227 -5.03 -8.21 -17.78
N ILE A 228 -5.63 -8.81 -16.75
CA ILE A 228 -5.68 -10.26 -16.56
C ILE A 228 -6.38 -10.95 -17.76
N SER A 229 -7.49 -10.40 -18.23
CA SER A 229 -8.22 -10.95 -19.38
C SER A 229 -7.37 -10.96 -20.64
N ARG A 230 -6.64 -9.88 -20.92
CA ARG A 230 -5.72 -9.80 -22.07
C ARG A 230 -4.56 -10.78 -21.97
N GLY A 231 -4.10 -11.07 -20.75
CA GLY A 231 -2.97 -11.96 -20.49
C GLY A 231 -3.34 -13.42 -20.24
N THR A 232 -4.62 -13.81 -20.35
CA THR A 232 -5.10 -15.14 -19.95
C THR A 232 -4.31 -16.28 -20.56
N ASP A 233 -4.05 -16.27 -21.87
CA ASP A 233 -3.34 -17.36 -22.56
C ASP A 233 -1.91 -17.55 -22.02
N GLU A 234 -1.16 -16.48 -21.84
CA GLU A 234 0.18 -16.51 -21.28
C GLU A 234 0.19 -16.94 -19.80
N ILE A 235 -0.79 -16.44 -19.02
CA ILE A 235 -0.95 -16.83 -17.62
C ILE A 235 -1.19 -18.35 -17.52
N VAL A 236 -2.07 -18.88 -18.37
CA VAL A 236 -2.37 -20.32 -18.43
C VAL A 236 -1.13 -21.12 -18.85
N GLU A 237 -0.40 -20.66 -19.85
CA GLU A 237 0.81 -21.33 -20.34
C GLU A 237 1.88 -21.41 -19.24
N LYS A 238 2.10 -20.31 -18.52
CA LYS A 238 3.19 -20.18 -17.54
C LYS A 238 2.85 -20.79 -16.18
N PHE A 239 1.60 -20.67 -15.71
CA PHE A 239 1.20 -20.99 -14.33
C PHE A 239 0.04 -22.00 -14.23
N GLY A 240 -0.52 -22.41 -15.36
CA GLY A 240 -1.67 -23.30 -15.43
C GLY A 240 -3.02 -22.58 -15.25
N PRO A 241 -4.14 -23.25 -15.64
CA PRO A 241 -5.47 -22.62 -15.69
C PRO A 241 -6.02 -22.22 -14.31
N GLY A 242 -5.56 -22.87 -13.23
CA GLY A 242 -6.02 -22.57 -11.88
C GLY A 242 -5.66 -21.15 -11.42
N VAL A 243 -4.55 -20.58 -11.91
CA VAL A 243 -4.10 -19.24 -11.53
C VAL A 243 -5.01 -18.15 -12.08
N VAL A 244 -5.57 -18.33 -13.28
CA VAL A 244 -6.55 -17.38 -13.85
C VAL A 244 -7.77 -17.23 -12.93
N ASN A 245 -8.28 -18.35 -12.41
CA ASN A 245 -9.40 -18.33 -11.47
C ASN A 245 -9.06 -17.60 -10.18
N VAL A 246 -7.84 -17.78 -9.66
CA VAL A 246 -7.37 -17.07 -8.44
C VAL A 246 -7.26 -15.57 -8.72
N LEU A 247 -6.65 -15.17 -9.84
CA LEU A 247 -6.52 -13.74 -10.20
C LEU A 247 -7.87 -13.09 -10.45
N GLN A 248 -8.80 -13.81 -11.12
CA GLN A 248 -10.17 -13.34 -11.30
C GLN A 248 -10.93 -13.25 -9.97
N ALA A 249 -10.71 -14.20 -9.05
CA ALA A 249 -11.29 -14.16 -7.71
C ALA A 249 -10.70 -13.03 -6.86
N VAL A 250 -9.45 -12.65 -7.09
CA VAL A 250 -8.82 -11.47 -6.46
C VAL A 250 -9.39 -10.17 -7.05
N ALA A 251 -9.65 -10.13 -8.34
CA ALA A 251 -10.23 -8.95 -9.00
C ALA A 251 -11.74 -8.81 -8.82
N ALA A 252 -12.47 -9.93 -8.66
CA ALA A 252 -13.95 -9.96 -8.62
C ALA A 252 -14.57 -9.27 -7.39
N PRO A 253 -14.04 -9.38 -6.15
CA PRO A 253 -14.56 -8.65 -4.99
C PRO A 253 -14.42 -7.13 -5.11
N LEU A 254 -13.68 -6.70 -6.08
CA LEU A 254 -13.25 -5.34 -6.32
C LEU A 254 -13.98 -4.74 -7.54
N GLY A 255 -14.94 -5.47 -8.10
CA GLY A 255 -15.79 -4.99 -9.20
C GLY A 255 -16.72 -3.84 -8.79
N PRO A 256 -17.57 -3.36 -9.72
CA PRO A 256 -18.44 -2.18 -9.50
C PRO A 256 -19.39 -2.28 -8.30
N ALA A 257 -19.65 -3.51 -7.80
CA ALA A 257 -20.46 -3.79 -6.61
C ALA A 257 -19.62 -3.99 -5.34
N ALA A 258 -18.31 -3.67 -5.38
CA ALA A 258 -17.43 -3.89 -4.23
C ALA A 258 -17.73 -2.91 -3.11
N SER A 259 -17.84 -3.43 -1.90
CA SER A 259 -17.90 -2.65 -0.66
C SER A 259 -16.53 -2.24 -0.15
N VAL A 260 -15.53 -2.21 -1.02
CA VAL A 260 -14.15 -1.82 -0.69
C VAL A 260 -13.86 -0.46 -1.28
N GLY A 261 -13.53 0.47 -0.41
CA GLY A 261 -13.04 1.80 -0.77
C GLY A 261 -11.58 1.98 -0.38
N CYS A 262 -11.10 3.18 -0.60
CA CYS A 262 -9.76 3.61 -0.23
C CYS A 262 -9.81 4.96 0.47
N LEU A 263 -9.01 5.12 1.52
CA LEU A 263 -8.81 6.41 2.17
C LEU A 263 -7.35 6.86 2.08
N ILE A 264 -7.16 8.17 2.18
CA ILE A 264 -5.88 8.79 2.55
C ILE A 264 -6.00 9.30 3.98
N MET A 265 -5.01 9.00 4.81
CA MET A 265 -4.80 9.64 6.11
C MET A 265 -3.43 10.31 6.12
N ALA A 266 -3.39 11.60 6.42
CA ALA A 266 -2.17 12.33 6.71
C ALA A 266 -2.26 12.95 8.09
N GLY A 267 -1.15 12.94 8.82
CA GLY A 267 -1.10 13.40 10.20
C GLY A 267 0.33 13.53 10.69
N HIS A 268 0.45 13.63 12.02
CA HIS A 268 1.73 13.72 12.69
C HIS A 268 1.71 13.01 14.04
N ARG A 269 2.90 12.58 14.50
CA ARG A 269 3.05 12.09 15.87
C ARG A 269 2.74 13.21 16.85
N ALA A 270 1.85 12.96 17.82
CA ALA A 270 1.60 13.87 18.92
C ALA A 270 2.90 14.22 19.68
N ALA A 271 2.95 15.44 20.23
CA ALA A 271 4.12 15.97 20.92
C ALA A 271 4.44 15.23 22.23
#